data_e8c60ed494681bdbe9260fd04612fbbb
#
_entry.id   e8c60ed494681bdbe9260fd04612fbbb
#
_cell.length_a   1.000
_cell.length_b   1.000
_cell.length_c   1.000
_cell.angle_alpha   90.00
_cell.angle_beta   90.00
_cell.angle_gamma   90.00
#
_symmetry.space_group_name_H-M   'P 1'
#
loop_
_entity.id
_entity.type
_entity.pdbx_description
1 polymer ?
#
loop_
_entity_poly.entity_id
_entity_poly.type
_entity_poly.pdbx_seq_one_letter_code
_entity_poly.pdbx_strand_id
1 'polypeptide(L)'
;MLVHTALGRAEQVARHWAASDCPVVIHVDKKVDNKTYREFQNAIRDEPLIKFSKRHFCEWGGWGITAATQAAAEELLHSFADVRHVFLASGSCLPLRPVDELKEYLDARPRTDFIESATTSDVPWTVGGLDIERFTLRFPFSWKTQRRMFDKYVAFQCKLGLKRRIPKGLVPHMGSQWWCLTRQTLSAILEDPERPKYDRYFRKVWIPDESYFQTLARQYSANIESRSLTLSKFDFQGKPHIFYDDHSNFCAALIALW
;
A
#
# COMPACT_ATOMS: atom_id res chain seq x y z
N MET A 1 0.00 -2.75 -8.71
CA MET A 1 -0.90 -3.77 -8.12
C MET A 1 -0.07 -4.81 -7.37
N LEU A 2 -0.44 -5.16 -6.13
CA LEU A 2 0.27 -6.15 -5.32
C LEU A 2 -0.50 -7.48 -5.33
N VAL A 3 0.19 -8.58 -5.65
CA VAL A 3 -0.40 -9.90 -5.84
C VAL A 3 0.39 -10.97 -5.09
N HIS A 4 -0.30 -11.87 -4.38
CA HIS A 4 0.31 -13.00 -3.66
C HIS A 4 -0.45 -14.31 -3.81
N THR A 5 -1.69 -14.26 -4.29
CA THR A 5 -2.57 -15.40 -4.53
C THR A 5 -3.52 -15.12 -5.69
N ALA A 6 -4.29 -16.12 -6.12
CA ALA A 6 -5.34 -15.98 -7.12
C ALA A 6 -4.89 -15.26 -8.41
N LEU A 7 -3.79 -15.72 -9.01
CA LEU A 7 -3.17 -15.07 -10.18
C LEU A 7 -4.14 -14.93 -11.35
N GLY A 8 -5.02 -15.90 -11.60
CA GLY A 8 -6.04 -15.78 -12.65
C GLY A 8 -7.01 -14.61 -12.44
N ARG A 9 -7.39 -14.33 -11.17
CA ARG A 9 -8.19 -13.12 -10.86
C ARG A 9 -7.35 -11.87 -11.06
N ALA A 10 -6.11 -11.87 -10.63
CA ALA A 10 -5.20 -10.73 -10.82
C ALA A 10 -4.99 -10.41 -12.29
N GLU A 11 -4.96 -11.41 -13.18
CA GLU A 11 -4.94 -11.25 -14.63
C GLU A 11 -6.19 -10.52 -15.12
N GLN A 12 -7.38 -11.01 -14.75
CA GLN A 12 -8.64 -10.40 -15.14
C GLN A 12 -8.72 -8.93 -14.70
N VAL A 13 -8.34 -8.64 -13.44
CA VAL A 13 -8.30 -7.28 -12.90
C VAL A 13 -7.31 -6.41 -13.67
N ALA A 14 -6.10 -6.90 -13.95
CA ALA A 14 -5.09 -6.15 -14.69
C ALA A 14 -5.54 -5.83 -16.12
N ARG A 15 -6.11 -6.81 -16.83
CA ARG A 15 -6.67 -6.62 -18.16
C ARG A 15 -7.83 -5.63 -18.16
N HIS A 16 -8.68 -5.66 -17.14
CA HIS A 16 -9.79 -4.70 -17.03
C HIS A 16 -9.28 -3.25 -16.90
N TRP A 17 -8.26 -3.01 -16.10
CA TRP A 17 -7.63 -1.68 -16.00
C TRP A 17 -6.92 -1.29 -17.30
N ALA A 18 -6.17 -2.20 -17.93
CA ALA A 18 -5.47 -1.94 -19.17
C ALA A 18 -6.44 -1.64 -20.33
N ALA A 19 -7.57 -2.34 -20.40
CA ALA A 19 -8.63 -2.08 -21.39
C ALA A 19 -9.28 -0.69 -21.26
N SER A 20 -9.08 -0.01 -20.14
CA SER A 20 -9.47 1.38 -19.89
C SER A 20 -8.28 2.34 -20.01
N ASP A 21 -7.24 2.02 -20.76
CA ASP A 21 -6.01 2.81 -20.95
C ASP A 21 -5.31 3.17 -19.63
N CYS A 22 -5.44 2.33 -18.60
CA CYS A 22 -4.74 2.49 -17.34
C CYS A 22 -3.54 1.54 -17.30
N PRO A 23 -2.29 2.04 -17.35
CA PRO A 23 -1.11 1.20 -17.20
C PRO A 23 -1.09 0.49 -15.85
N VAL A 24 -0.71 -0.78 -15.84
CA VAL A 24 -0.66 -1.62 -14.65
C VAL A 24 0.74 -2.18 -14.45
N VAL A 25 1.33 -1.92 -13.29
CA VAL A 25 2.54 -2.63 -12.85
C VAL A 25 2.18 -3.63 -11.77
N ILE A 26 2.51 -4.89 -12.00
CA ILE A 26 2.21 -6.00 -11.11
C ILE A 26 3.45 -6.40 -10.34
N HIS A 27 3.39 -6.29 -9.02
CA HIS A 27 4.33 -6.98 -8.14
C HIS A 27 3.72 -8.32 -7.70
N VAL A 28 4.43 -9.42 -7.97
CA VAL A 28 4.05 -10.76 -7.49
C VAL A 28 4.95 -11.16 -6.33
N ASP A 29 4.36 -11.53 -5.18
CA ASP A 29 5.12 -11.97 -4.00
C ASP A 29 6.10 -13.09 -4.38
N LYS A 30 7.33 -12.97 -3.90
CA LYS A 30 8.40 -13.95 -4.15
C LYS A 30 8.11 -15.34 -3.56
N LYS A 31 7.09 -15.46 -2.71
CA LYS A 31 6.57 -16.76 -2.23
C LYS A 31 5.91 -17.58 -3.32
N VAL A 32 5.35 -16.94 -4.35
CA VAL A 32 4.85 -17.65 -5.54
C VAL A 32 6.06 -18.26 -6.25
N ASP A 33 5.98 -19.55 -6.55
CA ASP A 33 7.08 -20.27 -7.20
C ASP A 33 7.37 -19.73 -8.60
N ASN A 34 8.58 -19.97 -9.09
CA ASN A 34 9.02 -19.38 -10.36
C ASN A 34 8.31 -19.95 -11.59
N LYS A 35 7.79 -21.19 -11.52
CA LYS A 35 7.05 -21.79 -12.64
C LYS A 35 5.70 -21.07 -12.78
N THR A 36 4.92 -21.02 -11.73
CA THR A 36 3.64 -20.31 -11.66
C THR A 36 3.78 -18.84 -12.02
N TYR A 37 4.86 -18.17 -11.57
CA TYR A 37 5.14 -16.78 -11.94
C TYR A 37 5.38 -16.61 -13.44
N ARG A 38 6.17 -17.49 -14.07
CA ARG A 38 6.43 -17.44 -15.52
C ARG A 38 5.17 -17.73 -16.34
N GLU A 39 4.35 -18.68 -15.91
CA GLU A 39 3.06 -18.96 -16.52
C GLU A 39 2.16 -17.73 -16.50
N PHE A 40 2.10 -17.04 -15.36
CA PHE A 40 1.35 -15.80 -15.22
C PHE A 40 1.88 -14.68 -16.12
N GLN A 41 3.21 -14.50 -16.19
CA GLN A 41 3.82 -13.52 -17.10
C GLN A 41 3.48 -13.83 -18.56
N ASN A 42 3.54 -15.10 -18.96
CA ASN A 42 3.22 -15.51 -20.32
C ASN A 42 1.74 -15.30 -20.66
N ALA A 43 0.85 -15.49 -19.71
CA ALA A 43 -0.59 -15.29 -19.91
C ALA A 43 -0.94 -13.82 -20.25
N ILE A 44 -0.13 -12.85 -19.78
CA ILE A 44 -0.42 -11.41 -19.95
C ILE A 44 0.59 -10.71 -20.89
N ARG A 45 1.48 -11.45 -21.53
CA ARG A 45 2.58 -10.84 -22.33
C ARG A 45 2.10 -10.09 -23.56
N ASP A 46 0.88 -10.35 -24.02
CA ASP A 46 0.21 -9.72 -25.14
C ASP A 46 -0.27 -8.29 -24.83
N GLU A 47 -0.30 -7.92 -23.54
CA GLU A 47 -0.84 -6.64 -23.08
C GLU A 47 0.29 -5.62 -22.84
N PRO A 48 0.47 -4.62 -23.73
CA PRO A 48 1.61 -3.68 -23.65
C PRO A 48 1.54 -2.75 -22.44
N LEU A 49 0.34 -2.49 -21.92
CA LEU A 49 0.12 -1.65 -20.75
C LEU A 49 0.38 -2.37 -19.41
N ILE A 50 0.67 -3.68 -19.44
CA ILE A 50 0.99 -4.43 -18.23
C ILE A 50 2.49 -4.71 -18.14
N LYS A 51 3.10 -4.34 -17.02
CA LYS A 51 4.51 -4.60 -16.69
C LYS A 51 4.62 -5.32 -15.34
N PHE A 52 5.78 -5.89 -15.09
CA PHE A 52 6.08 -6.58 -13.83
C PHE A 52 7.27 -5.92 -13.15
N SER A 53 7.14 -5.66 -11.87
CA SER A 53 8.24 -5.14 -11.07
C SER A 53 9.15 -6.24 -10.53
N LYS A 54 10.30 -5.85 -9.99
CA LYS A 54 11.16 -6.72 -9.18
C LYS A 54 10.36 -7.32 -8.03
N ARG A 55 10.49 -8.64 -7.81
CA ARG A 55 9.78 -9.39 -6.77
C ARG A 55 10.45 -9.26 -5.41
N HIS A 56 9.65 -9.05 -4.38
CA HIS A 56 10.04 -9.06 -2.98
C HIS A 56 9.30 -10.14 -2.21
N PHE A 57 9.90 -10.62 -1.12
CA PHE A 57 9.27 -11.53 -0.18
C PHE A 57 8.42 -10.69 0.78
N CYS A 58 7.10 -10.84 0.71
CA CYS A 58 6.15 -10.05 1.48
C CYS A 58 5.63 -10.84 2.67
N GLU A 59 5.96 -10.38 3.86
CA GLU A 59 5.39 -10.88 5.11
C GLU A 59 4.55 -9.79 5.75
N TRP A 60 3.36 -10.17 6.24
CA TRP A 60 2.46 -9.23 6.88
C TRP A 60 3.13 -8.53 8.07
N GLY A 61 2.99 -7.22 8.15
CA GLY A 61 3.60 -6.38 9.17
C GLY A 61 5.10 -6.14 9.01
N GLY A 62 5.72 -6.70 7.96
CA GLY A 62 7.13 -6.55 7.65
C GLY A 62 7.40 -5.59 6.49
N TRP A 63 8.65 -5.20 6.33
CA TRP A 63 9.13 -4.27 5.31
C TRP A 63 8.87 -4.71 3.86
N GLY A 64 8.69 -6.03 3.62
CA GLY A 64 8.60 -6.58 2.27
C GLY A 64 7.45 -6.00 1.42
N ILE A 65 6.31 -5.66 2.05
CA ILE A 65 5.17 -5.04 1.36
C ILE A 65 5.52 -3.62 0.92
N THR A 66 6.15 -2.83 1.78
CA THR A 66 6.63 -1.48 1.43
C THR A 66 7.65 -1.53 0.30
N ALA A 67 8.63 -2.46 0.36
CA ALA A 67 9.61 -2.64 -0.70
C ALA A 67 8.97 -3.08 -2.03
N ALA A 68 7.94 -3.91 -1.97
CA ALA A 68 7.15 -4.32 -3.12
C ALA A 68 6.42 -3.13 -3.77
N THR A 69 5.83 -2.29 -2.94
CA THR A 69 5.15 -1.07 -3.37
C THR A 69 6.13 -0.09 -4.02
N GLN A 70 7.30 0.14 -3.41
CA GLN A 70 8.36 0.96 -3.98
C GLN A 70 8.80 0.44 -5.36
N ALA A 71 9.12 -0.87 -5.45
CA ALA A 71 9.57 -1.47 -6.70
C ALA A 71 8.52 -1.40 -7.82
N ALA A 72 7.24 -1.57 -7.48
CA ALA A 72 6.16 -1.44 -8.46
C ALA A 72 5.96 0.03 -8.89
N ALA A 73 6.09 0.97 -7.97
CA ALA A 73 5.98 2.39 -8.26
C ALA A 73 7.16 2.89 -9.11
N GLU A 74 8.40 2.48 -8.81
CA GLU A 74 9.59 2.80 -9.61
C GLU A 74 9.46 2.30 -11.04
N GLU A 75 9.04 1.04 -11.22
CA GLU A 75 8.80 0.46 -12.54
C GLU A 75 7.72 1.22 -13.32
N LEU A 76 6.63 1.62 -12.64
CA LEU A 76 5.55 2.35 -13.26
C LEU A 76 6.00 3.75 -13.71
N LEU A 77 6.70 4.47 -12.86
CA LEU A 77 7.22 5.80 -13.18
C LEU A 77 8.25 5.78 -14.31
N HIS A 78 9.05 4.70 -14.39
CA HIS A 78 10.04 4.47 -15.44
C HIS A 78 9.38 4.12 -16.78
N SER A 79 8.41 3.20 -16.77
CA SER A 79 7.79 2.66 -17.98
C SER A 79 6.73 3.55 -18.61
N PHE A 80 6.08 4.43 -17.81
CA PHE A 80 4.93 5.22 -18.25
C PHE A 80 5.08 6.69 -17.83
N ALA A 81 5.56 7.51 -18.76
CA ALA A 81 5.87 8.93 -18.50
C ALA A 81 4.64 9.80 -18.25
N ASP A 82 3.51 9.49 -18.90
CA ASP A 82 2.32 10.35 -18.93
C ASP A 82 1.34 10.12 -17.78
N VAL A 83 1.65 9.16 -16.88
CA VAL A 83 0.81 8.86 -15.72
C VAL A 83 0.82 10.05 -14.75
N ARG A 84 -0.35 10.60 -14.42
CA ARG A 84 -0.53 11.72 -13.49
C ARG A 84 -0.80 11.28 -12.07
N HIS A 85 -1.60 10.26 -11.88
CA HIS A 85 -1.89 9.64 -10.58
C HIS A 85 -1.55 8.15 -10.60
N VAL A 86 -1.10 7.64 -9.48
CA VAL A 86 -0.76 6.23 -9.28
C VAL A 86 -1.64 5.66 -8.18
N PHE A 87 -2.45 4.68 -8.54
CA PHE A 87 -3.38 4.02 -7.62
C PHE A 87 -2.79 2.69 -7.13
N LEU A 88 -2.60 2.53 -5.83
CA LEU A 88 -2.16 1.28 -5.24
C LEU A 88 -3.34 0.35 -4.99
N ALA A 89 -3.38 -0.78 -5.67
CA ALA A 89 -4.45 -1.77 -5.60
C ALA A 89 -3.92 -3.19 -5.33
N SER A 90 -4.78 -4.05 -4.83
CA SER A 90 -4.50 -5.50 -4.77
C SER A 90 -4.93 -6.19 -6.07
N GLY A 91 -4.49 -7.45 -6.27
CA GLY A 91 -4.95 -8.29 -7.36
C GLY A 91 -6.44 -8.70 -7.31
N SER A 92 -7.18 -8.14 -6.35
CA SER A 92 -8.63 -8.40 -6.18
C SER A 92 -9.45 -7.10 -6.12
N CYS A 93 -8.81 -5.94 -6.33
CA CYS A 93 -9.50 -4.65 -6.33
C CYS A 93 -10.11 -4.38 -7.71
N LEU A 94 -11.43 -4.42 -7.78
CA LEU A 94 -12.19 -4.03 -8.96
C LEU A 94 -12.76 -2.61 -8.78
N PRO A 95 -12.84 -1.80 -9.85
CA PRO A 95 -13.55 -0.54 -9.80
C PRO A 95 -15.05 -0.80 -9.59
N LEU A 96 -15.67 -0.04 -8.70
CA LEU A 96 -17.12 -0.11 -8.42
C LEU A 96 -17.92 0.81 -9.36
N ARG A 97 -17.23 1.70 -10.08
CA ARG A 97 -17.80 2.62 -11.07
C ARG A 97 -16.98 2.54 -12.36
N PRO A 98 -17.49 3.01 -13.48
CA PRO A 98 -16.71 3.11 -14.72
C PRO A 98 -15.37 3.81 -14.48
N VAL A 99 -14.29 3.25 -15.04
CA VAL A 99 -12.93 3.77 -14.83
C VAL A 99 -12.80 5.20 -15.33
N ASP A 100 -13.55 5.58 -16.36
CA ASP A 100 -13.52 6.94 -16.91
C ASP A 100 -14.05 7.98 -15.90
N GLU A 101 -15.02 7.64 -15.07
CA GLU A 101 -15.45 8.52 -13.98
C GLU A 101 -14.34 8.74 -12.94
N LEU A 102 -13.54 7.71 -12.65
CA LEU A 102 -12.37 7.87 -11.79
C LEU A 102 -11.32 8.77 -12.44
N LYS A 103 -11.07 8.61 -13.75
CA LYS A 103 -10.14 9.48 -14.50
C LYS A 103 -10.59 10.94 -14.44
N GLU A 104 -11.85 11.22 -14.76
CA GLU A 104 -12.43 12.57 -14.70
C GLU A 104 -12.33 13.16 -13.29
N TYR A 105 -12.63 12.35 -12.27
CA TYR A 105 -12.51 12.75 -10.87
C TYR A 105 -11.08 13.17 -10.49
N LEU A 106 -10.07 12.38 -10.92
CA LEU A 106 -8.65 12.65 -10.68
C LEU A 106 -8.16 13.82 -11.53
N ASP A 107 -8.62 13.97 -12.78
CA ASP A 107 -8.26 15.05 -13.68
C ASP A 107 -8.75 16.41 -13.18
N ALA A 108 -9.90 16.44 -12.52
CA ALA A 108 -10.38 17.63 -11.82
C ALA A 108 -9.56 17.98 -10.57
N ARG A 109 -8.65 17.09 -10.12
CA ARG A 109 -7.84 17.22 -8.89
C ARG A 109 -6.36 16.90 -9.13
N PRO A 110 -5.69 17.55 -10.10
CA PRO A 110 -4.39 17.12 -10.62
C PRO A 110 -3.25 17.20 -9.61
N ARG A 111 -3.44 17.89 -8.48
CA ARG A 111 -2.44 18.04 -7.42
C ARG A 111 -2.89 17.51 -6.06
N THR A 112 -3.93 16.67 -6.05
CA THR A 112 -4.49 16.11 -4.83
C THR A 112 -4.04 14.66 -4.67
N ASP A 113 -3.46 14.35 -3.54
CA ASP A 113 -3.10 13.01 -3.11
C ASP A 113 -4.20 12.45 -2.18
N PHE A 114 -4.68 11.26 -2.47
CA PHE A 114 -5.68 10.55 -1.68
C PHE A 114 -4.99 9.46 -0.87
N ILE A 115 -4.70 9.76 0.38
CA ILE A 115 -4.02 8.84 1.28
C ILE A 115 -4.50 9.11 2.70
N GLU A 116 -5.08 8.11 3.33
CA GLU A 116 -5.40 8.19 4.76
C GLU A 116 -4.11 8.38 5.53
N SER A 117 -3.98 9.52 6.21
CA SER A 117 -2.75 9.93 6.86
C SER A 117 -3.07 10.76 8.10
N ALA A 118 -3.08 10.09 9.24
CA ALA A 118 -3.35 10.69 10.56
C ALA A 118 -2.20 10.39 11.54
N THR A 119 -1.99 11.29 12.48
CA THR A 119 -1.02 11.05 13.55
C THR A 119 -1.61 10.12 14.62
N THR A 120 -0.76 9.53 15.45
CA THR A 120 -1.21 8.69 16.57
C THR A 120 -1.99 9.47 17.64
N SER A 121 -1.88 10.81 17.65
CA SER A 121 -2.66 11.68 18.55
C SER A 121 -4.05 12.01 17.98
N ASP A 122 -4.22 12.01 16.67
CA ASP A 122 -5.50 12.33 16.03
C ASP A 122 -6.45 11.13 16.04
N VAL A 123 -5.90 9.93 15.85
CA VAL A 123 -6.66 8.68 15.81
C VAL A 123 -5.92 7.61 16.62
N PRO A 124 -6.54 7.03 17.65
CA PRO A 124 -5.96 5.92 18.39
C PRO A 124 -5.96 4.65 17.50
N TRP A 125 -4.83 4.33 16.92
CA TRP A 125 -4.62 3.09 16.16
C TRP A 125 -4.22 1.95 17.11
N THR A 126 -5.15 1.41 17.82
CA THR A 126 -4.89 0.40 18.86
C THR A 126 -4.72 -1.03 18.34
N VAL A 127 -4.23 -1.22 17.13
CA VAL A 127 -3.88 -2.58 16.68
C VAL A 127 -2.78 -3.14 17.57
N GLY A 128 -3.13 -4.10 18.40
CA GLY A 128 -2.19 -4.73 19.34
C GLY A 128 -1.78 -3.84 20.52
N GLY A 129 -2.49 -2.73 20.81
CA GLY A 129 -2.17 -1.82 21.90
C GLY A 129 -0.88 -1.03 21.75
N LEU A 130 -0.41 -0.82 20.51
CA LEU A 130 0.79 -0.07 20.20
C LEU A 130 0.42 1.12 19.30
N ASP A 131 0.65 2.33 19.77
CA ASP A 131 0.48 3.57 19.03
C ASP A 131 1.83 4.13 18.60
N ILE A 132 2.34 5.14 19.28
CA ILE A 132 3.67 5.71 19.02
C ILE A 132 4.80 4.67 19.21
N GLU A 133 4.55 3.60 19.94
CA GLU A 133 5.47 2.49 20.17
C GLU A 133 5.82 1.78 18.86
N ARG A 134 4.92 1.75 17.85
CA ARG A 134 5.23 1.25 16.52
C ARG A 134 6.46 1.93 15.92
N PHE A 135 6.67 3.20 16.23
CA PHE A 135 7.75 4.05 15.71
C PHE A 135 8.96 4.11 16.62
N THR A 136 8.78 3.92 17.91
CA THR A 136 9.84 4.09 18.91
C THR A 136 10.43 2.79 19.42
N LEU A 137 9.79 1.66 19.21
CA LEU A 137 10.36 0.34 19.51
C LEU A 137 10.96 -0.32 18.24
N ARG A 138 11.59 -1.47 18.39
CA ARG A 138 12.12 -2.30 17.31
C ARG A 138 11.37 -3.60 17.23
N PHE A 139 11.07 -4.03 16.01
CA PHE A 139 10.26 -5.23 15.72
C PHE A 139 11.05 -6.18 14.81
N PRO A 140 12.03 -6.93 15.33
CA PRO A 140 12.85 -7.86 14.55
C PRO A 140 12.16 -9.21 14.31
N PHE A 141 11.10 -9.51 15.06
CA PHE A 141 10.36 -10.77 14.99
C PHE A 141 9.03 -10.58 14.24
N SER A 142 8.67 -11.58 13.47
CA SER A 142 7.38 -11.61 12.80
C SER A 142 6.23 -11.82 13.80
N TRP A 143 5.26 -10.93 13.79
CA TRP A 143 4.06 -11.07 14.60
C TRP A 143 3.25 -12.33 14.25
N LYS A 144 3.27 -12.72 12.95
CA LYS A 144 2.49 -13.85 12.45
C LYS A 144 3.13 -15.20 12.77
N THR A 145 4.44 -15.30 12.62
CA THR A 145 5.16 -16.58 12.73
C THR A 145 5.92 -16.75 14.03
N GLN A 146 6.26 -15.64 14.71
CA GLN A 146 7.09 -15.62 15.92
C GLN A 146 6.41 -14.83 17.05
N ARG A 147 5.09 -14.97 17.19
CA ARG A 147 4.26 -14.18 18.11
C ARG A 147 4.82 -14.09 19.53
N ARG A 148 5.22 -15.23 20.13
CA ARG A 148 5.76 -15.26 21.49
C ARG A 148 7.05 -14.44 21.64
N MET A 149 7.92 -14.50 20.64
CA MET A 149 9.17 -13.72 20.63
C MET A 149 8.88 -12.24 20.45
N PHE A 150 7.96 -11.90 19.57
CA PHE A 150 7.49 -10.53 19.34
C PHE A 150 6.98 -9.93 20.66
N ASP A 151 6.01 -10.57 21.32
CA ASP A 151 5.39 -10.06 22.56
C ASP A 151 6.43 -9.92 23.70
N LYS A 152 7.30 -10.92 23.89
CA LYS A 152 8.38 -10.86 24.90
C LYS A 152 9.36 -9.74 24.64
N TYR A 153 9.74 -9.52 23.38
CA TYR A 153 10.69 -8.48 23.02
C TYR A 153 10.10 -7.08 23.16
N VAL A 154 8.83 -6.89 22.82
CA VAL A 154 8.09 -5.64 23.07
C VAL A 154 8.05 -5.36 24.57
N ALA A 155 7.60 -6.32 25.39
CA ALA A 155 7.55 -6.19 26.84
C ALA A 155 8.93 -5.87 27.46
N PHE A 156 9.98 -6.53 26.99
CA PHE A 156 11.36 -6.27 27.40
C PHE A 156 11.79 -4.82 27.12
N GLN A 157 11.54 -4.32 25.91
CA GLN A 157 11.85 -2.93 25.53
C GLN A 157 11.08 -1.93 26.41
N CYS A 158 9.78 -2.15 26.61
CA CYS A 158 8.95 -1.31 27.47
C CYS A 158 9.45 -1.30 28.91
N LYS A 159 9.77 -2.48 29.48
CA LYS A 159 10.28 -2.61 30.85
C LYS A 159 11.59 -1.86 31.08
N LEU A 160 12.47 -1.85 30.08
CA LEU A 160 13.77 -1.15 30.16
C LEU A 160 13.73 0.29 29.65
N GLY A 161 12.58 0.79 29.20
CA GLY A 161 12.47 2.12 28.62
C GLY A 161 13.26 2.31 27.33
N LEU A 162 13.57 1.22 26.62
CA LEU A 162 14.37 1.25 25.39
C LEU A 162 13.53 1.82 24.24
N LYS A 163 13.88 3.04 23.83
CA LYS A 163 13.21 3.71 22.70
C LYS A 163 14.26 4.13 21.66
N ARG A 164 13.93 4.00 20.39
CA ARG A 164 14.71 4.59 19.30
C ARG A 164 14.18 5.98 18.96
N ARG A 165 15.03 6.84 18.49
CA ARG A 165 14.63 8.17 18.06
C ARG A 165 13.97 8.12 16.68
N ILE A 166 12.90 8.87 16.52
CA ILE A 166 12.31 9.17 15.21
C ILE A 166 13.29 10.12 14.49
N PRO A 167 13.58 9.93 13.20
CA PRO A 167 14.42 10.84 12.44
C PRO A 167 13.94 12.29 12.56
N LYS A 168 14.88 13.23 12.71
CA LYS A 168 14.56 14.65 12.82
C LYS A 168 13.78 15.12 11.57
N GLY A 169 12.70 15.84 11.78
CA GLY A 169 11.83 16.33 10.72
C GLY A 169 10.75 15.35 10.28
N LEU A 170 10.77 14.11 10.76
CA LEU A 170 9.75 13.11 10.44
C LEU A 170 8.66 13.11 11.52
N VAL A 171 7.44 13.40 11.13
CA VAL A 171 6.24 13.25 11.98
C VAL A 171 5.50 12.00 11.55
N PRO A 172 5.49 10.92 12.36
CA PRO A 172 4.84 9.67 11.98
C PRO A 172 3.35 9.83 11.74
N HIS A 173 2.90 9.35 10.61
CA HIS A 173 1.50 9.22 10.24
C HIS A 173 1.18 7.77 9.91
N MET A 174 -0.05 7.39 10.10
CA MET A 174 -0.58 6.06 9.82
C MET A 174 -1.90 6.17 9.04
N GLY A 175 -2.26 5.10 8.37
CA GLY A 175 -3.50 5.02 7.62
C GLY A 175 -3.58 3.74 6.81
N SER A 176 -4.60 3.62 5.98
CA SER A 176 -4.76 2.49 5.07
C SER A 176 -3.54 2.32 4.18
N GLN A 177 -3.16 1.09 3.89
CA GLN A 177 -2.15 0.75 2.87
C GLN A 177 -2.53 1.31 1.49
N TRP A 178 -3.83 1.44 1.20
CA TRP A 178 -4.36 1.77 -0.12
C TRP A 178 -4.45 3.28 -0.32
N TRP A 179 -3.74 3.78 -1.31
CA TRP A 179 -3.64 5.20 -1.63
C TRP A 179 -3.69 5.45 -3.15
N CYS A 180 -3.99 6.68 -3.53
CA CYS A 180 -3.83 7.20 -4.87
C CYS A 180 -3.00 8.50 -4.78
N LEU A 181 -1.74 8.43 -5.20
CA LEU A 181 -0.80 9.55 -5.14
C LEU A 181 -0.57 10.15 -6.52
N THR A 182 -0.35 11.46 -6.56
CA THR A 182 0.13 12.12 -7.76
C THR A 182 1.52 11.62 -8.13
N ARG A 183 1.83 11.58 -9.42
CA ARG A 183 3.18 11.30 -9.91
C ARG A 183 4.23 12.16 -9.20
N GLN A 184 3.94 13.45 -9.04
CA GLN A 184 4.85 14.40 -8.41
C GLN A 184 5.21 13.99 -6.97
N THR A 185 4.22 13.71 -6.14
CA THR A 185 4.44 13.28 -4.76
C THR A 185 5.18 11.95 -4.70
N LEU A 186 4.77 10.98 -5.54
CA LEU A 186 5.39 9.67 -5.56
C LEU A 186 6.85 9.71 -6.01
N SER A 187 7.17 10.47 -7.07
CA SER A 187 8.54 10.69 -7.51
C SER A 187 9.38 11.37 -6.43
N ALA A 188 8.85 12.42 -5.78
CA ALA A 188 9.57 13.10 -4.71
C ALA A 188 9.91 12.16 -3.52
N ILE A 189 9.00 11.23 -3.18
CA ILE A 189 9.27 10.22 -2.14
C ILE A 189 10.36 9.24 -2.58
N LEU A 190 10.30 8.76 -3.82
CA LEU A 190 11.19 7.70 -4.30
C LEU A 190 12.59 8.19 -4.69
N GLU A 191 12.71 9.45 -5.11
CA GLU A 191 13.96 10.09 -5.56
C GLU A 191 14.65 10.90 -4.45
N ASP A 192 14.04 10.99 -3.24
CA ASP A 192 14.61 11.71 -2.12
C ASP A 192 16.02 11.19 -1.76
N PRO A 193 17.04 12.04 -1.70
CA PRO A 193 18.37 11.66 -1.25
C PRO A 193 18.41 11.06 0.17
N GLU A 194 17.47 11.42 1.04
CA GLU A 194 17.33 10.89 2.41
C GLU A 194 16.55 9.57 2.45
N ARG A 195 15.98 9.11 1.34
CA ARG A 195 15.22 7.86 1.28
C ARG A 195 15.95 6.66 1.89
N PRO A 196 17.25 6.43 1.66
CA PRO A 196 17.95 5.31 2.30
C PRO A 196 17.93 5.36 3.83
N LYS A 197 17.84 6.54 4.42
CA LYS A 197 17.72 6.75 5.86
C LYS A 197 16.29 6.43 6.33
N TYR A 198 15.27 6.88 5.59
CA TYR A 198 13.88 6.54 5.88
C TYR A 198 13.63 5.03 5.75
N ASP A 199 14.10 4.40 4.69
CA ASP A 199 14.01 2.96 4.49
C ASP A 199 14.63 2.19 5.66
N ARG A 200 15.84 2.57 6.09
CA ARG A 200 16.51 1.97 7.24
C ARG A 200 15.73 2.13 8.54
N TYR A 201 15.07 3.27 8.70
CA TYR A 201 14.22 3.53 9.86
C TYR A 201 12.94 2.68 9.81
N PHE A 202 12.19 2.72 8.71
CA PHE A 202 10.91 2.04 8.57
C PHE A 202 11.03 0.51 8.50
N ARG A 203 12.18 -0.05 8.10
CA ARG A 203 12.46 -1.51 8.21
C ARG A 203 12.30 -2.06 9.63
N LYS A 204 12.28 -1.20 10.64
CA LYS A 204 12.15 -1.56 12.06
C LYS A 204 10.85 -1.04 12.67
N VAL A 205 9.98 -0.46 11.88
CA VAL A 205 8.60 -0.09 12.25
C VAL A 205 7.73 -1.32 12.08
N TRP A 206 6.73 -1.49 12.92
CA TRP A 206 5.74 -2.54 12.76
C TRP A 206 4.63 -2.08 11.81
N ILE A 207 4.29 -2.90 10.82
CA ILE A 207 3.34 -2.61 9.73
C ILE A 207 3.76 -1.31 8.98
N PRO A 208 4.94 -1.30 8.35
CA PRO A 208 5.47 -0.10 7.69
C PRO A 208 4.70 0.29 6.42
N ASP A 209 3.96 -0.62 5.80
CA ASP A 209 3.07 -0.39 4.66
C ASP A 209 1.88 0.52 5.00
N GLU A 210 1.50 0.60 6.28
CA GLU A 210 0.48 1.50 6.79
C GLU A 210 1.04 2.84 7.32
N SER A 211 2.32 3.12 7.13
CA SER A 211 2.95 4.31 7.72
C SER A 211 4.03 4.97 6.87
N TYR A 212 4.70 4.25 5.99
CA TYR A 212 5.79 4.79 5.17
C TYR A 212 5.30 5.89 4.22
N PHE A 213 4.39 5.55 3.33
CA PHE A 213 3.84 6.51 2.37
C PHE A 213 2.98 7.56 3.06
N GLN A 214 2.22 7.17 4.09
CA GLN A 214 1.39 8.05 4.91
C GLN A 214 2.20 9.16 5.58
N THR A 215 3.40 8.82 6.05
CA THR A 215 4.33 9.78 6.67
C THR A 215 5.02 10.65 5.63
N LEU A 216 5.55 10.06 4.55
CA LEU A 216 6.35 10.80 3.59
C LEU A 216 5.50 11.67 2.67
N ALA A 217 4.29 11.26 2.32
CA ALA A 217 3.38 12.10 1.54
C ALA A 217 3.14 13.47 2.19
N ARG A 218 3.12 13.55 3.53
CA ARG A 218 2.99 14.83 4.26
C ARG A 218 4.14 15.80 4.04
N GLN A 219 5.30 15.33 3.60
CA GLN A 219 6.45 16.18 3.32
C GLN A 219 6.46 16.73 1.90
N TYR A 220 5.86 16.02 0.95
CA TYR A 220 5.99 16.31 -0.48
C TYR A 220 4.70 16.70 -1.18
N SER A 221 3.56 16.33 -0.61
CA SER A 221 2.26 16.60 -1.21
C SER A 221 1.89 18.08 -1.14
N ALA A 222 1.36 18.58 -2.24
CA ALA A 222 0.79 19.93 -2.30
C ALA A 222 -0.60 19.99 -1.63
N ASN A 223 -1.37 18.91 -1.72
CA ASN A 223 -2.71 18.80 -1.14
C ASN A 223 -3.03 17.34 -0.82
N ILE A 224 -3.40 17.04 0.42
CA ILE A 224 -3.81 15.70 0.84
C ILE A 224 -5.28 15.71 1.23
N GLU A 225 -6.06 14.88 0.55
CA GLU A 225 -7.34 14.41 1.09
C GLU A 225 -7.06 13.14 1.91
N SER A 226 -7.21 13.25 3.25
CA SER A 226 -6.88 12.14 4.17
C SER A 226 -7.96 11.06 4.16
N ARG A 227 -8.09 10.38 3.03
CA ARG A 227 -8.99 9.24 2.81
C ARG A 227 -8.45 8.29 1.76
N SER A 228 -8.91 7.06 1.78
CA SER A 228 -8.66 6.08 0.72
C SER A 228 -9.78 6.16 -0.33
N LEU A 229 -9.42 6.00 -1.61
CA LEU A 229 -10.39 5.77 -2.69
C LEU A 229 -10.76 4.28 -2.81
N THR A 230 -10.19 3.42 -1.97
CA THR A 230 -10.49 1.98 -1.94
C THR A 230 -11.51 1.69 -0.85
N LEU A 231 -12.66 1.12 -1.23
CA LEU A 231 -13.62 0.60 -0.28
C LEU A 231 -13.06 -0.68 0.34
N SER A 232 -12.93 -0.69 1.65
CA SER A 232 -12.61 -1.89 2.44
C SER A 232 -13.53 -2.00 3.64
N LYS A 233 -13.98 -3.21 3.95
CA LYS A 233 -14.76 -3.52 5.13
C LYS A 233 -14.08 -4.64 5.88
N PHE A 234 -13.99 -4.51 7.18
CA PHE A 234 -13.40 -5.52 8.06
C PHE A 234 -14.46 -6.04 9.02
N ASP A 235 -14.36 -7.30 9.38
CA ASP A 235 -15.15 -7.86 10.47
C ASP A 235 -14.59 -7.41 11.84
N PHE A 236 -15.28 -7.82 12.91
CA PHE A 236 -14.88 -7.48 14.28
C PHE A 236 -13.54 -8.09 14.71
N GLN A 237 -13.00 -9.05 13.94
CA GLN A 237 -11.68 -9.66 14.15
C GLN A 237 -10.59 -8.97 13.31
N GLY A 238 -10.92 -7.93 12.55
CA GLY A 238 -10.01 -7.25 11.63
C GLY A 238 -9.69 -8.03 10.36
N LYS A 239 -10.53 -9.03 9.99
CA LYS A 239 -10.39 -9.77 8.76
C LYS A 239 -11.12 -9.03 7.62
N PRO A 240 -10.49 -8.83 6.45
CA PRO A 240 -11.15 -8.16 5.34
C PRO A 240 -12.34 -8.97 4.82
N HIS A 241 -13.43 -8.24 4.57
CA HIS A 241 -14.63 -8.81 3.95
C HIS A 241 -14.39 -9.06 2.46
N ILE A 242 -14.86 -10.19 1.96
CA ILE A 242 -14.85 -10.47 0.53
C ILE A 242 -16.24 -10.10 0.01
N PHE A 243 -16.30 -9.21 -0.99
CA PHE A 243 -17.53 -8.83 -1.65
C PHE A 243 -17.83 -9.81 -2.77
N TYR A 244 -19.09 -10.23 -2.86
CA TYR A 244 -19.64 -11.10 -3.90
C TYR A 244 -20.80 -10.37 -4.62
N ASP A 245 -21.37 -10.96 -5.63
CA ASP A 245 -22.43 -10.35 -6.46
C ASP A 245 -23.67 -9.98 -5.64
N ASP A 246 -24.00 -10.71 -4.60
CA ASP A 246 -25.09 -10.41 -3.67
C ASP A 246 -24.85 -9.13 -2.83
N HIS A 247 -23.63 -8.61 -2.79
CA HIS A 247 -23.26 -7.35 -2.16
C HIS A 247 -23.37 -6.14 -3.11
N SER A 248 -23.81 -6.32 -4.36
CA SER A 248 -23.88 -5.26 -5.36
C SER A 248 -24.73 -4.07 -4.89
N ASN A 249 -25.89 -4.33 -4.28
CA ASN A 249 -26.75 -3.28 -3.73
C ASN A 249 -26.10 -2.50 -2.58
N PHE A 250 -25.32 -3.17 -1.75
CA PHE A 250 -24.55 -2.52 -0.66
C PHE A 250 -23.43 -1.64 -1.23
N CYS A 251 -22.71 -2.12 -2.24
CA CYS A 251 -21.71 -1.33 -2.94
C CYS A 251 -22.33 -0.13 -3.64
N ALA A 252 -23.47 -0.30 -4.33
CA ALA A 252 -24.21 0.78 -4.98
C ALA A 252 -24.68 1.86 -3.99
N ALA A 253 -25.20 1.47 -2.83
CA ALA A 253 -25.62 2.41 -1.80
C ALA A 253 -24.44 3.23 -1.23
N LEU A 254 -23.27 2.64 -1.08
CA LEU A 254 -22.06 3.37 -0.65
C LEU A 254 -21.51 4.30 -1.73
N ILE A 255 -21.66 3.95 -3.01
CA ILE A 255 -21.27 4.80 -4.14
C ILE A 255 -22.13 6.07 -4.19
N ALA A 256 -23.42 5.98 -3.83
CA ALA A 256 -24.33 7.13 -3.81
C ALA A 256 -24.01 8.16 -2.70
N LEU A 257 -23.14 7.81 -1.74
CA LEU A 257 -22.70 8.69 -0.65
C LEU A 257 -21.39 9.44 -0.96
N TRP A 258 -20.82 9.24 -2.14
CA TRP A 258 -19.59 9.89 -2.65
C TRP A 258 -19.90 10.80 -3.83
#